data_ec38fc4be195f7294e268aafa1517516
#
_entry.id   ec38fc4be195f7294e268aafa1517516
#
_cell.length_a   1.000
_cell.length_b   1.000
_cell.length_c   1.000
_cell.angle_alpha   90.00
_cell.angle_beta   90.00
_cell.angle_gamma   90.00
#
_symmetry.space_group_name_H-M   'P 1'
#
loop_
_entity.id
_entity.type
_entity.pdbx_description
1 polymer ?
#
loop_
_entity_poly.entity_id
_entity_poly.type
_entity_poly.pdbx_seq_one_letter_code
_entity_poly.pdbx_strand_id
1 'polypeptide(L)'
;MLIVYGGAFNPPTKAHYQIAKYLLEKYQDANLIFLPTSTKYAKADLVSNDHRYQMLEIVSKKLGKRASCSRYELDQEEFKGTYYSLQHFKGCYYVMGADNFNYIEKWINYPNLVIENKFIIVPRLGDDVEAKILSNEILTKYRDNFIVLNDFKKIDLSASLYRKTKEEDILLDEVLEYIKMHNLY
;
A
#
# COMPACT_ATOMS: atom_id res chain seq x y z
N MET A 1 6.90 -16.53 0.87
CA MET A 1 7.13 -15.14 0.41
C MET A 1 6.51 -14.16 1.39
N LEU A 2 7.18 -13.05 1.75
CA LEU A 2 6.59 -11.97 2.54
C LEU A 2 6.22 -10.81 1.60
N ILE A 3 4.99 -10.33 1.70
CA ILE A 3 4.47 -9.16 0.97
C ILE A 3 4.13 -8.08 1.99
N VAL A 4 4.66 -6.87 1.82
CA VAL A 4 4.33 -5.71 2.65
C VAL A 4 3.58 -4.69 1.80
N TYR A 5 2.34 -4.41 2.15
CA TYR A 5 1.50 -3.48 1.43
C TYR A 5 1.44 -2.14 2.19
N GLY A 6 2.24 -1.18 1.72
CA GLY A 6 2.32 0.14 2.33
C GLY A 6 1.27 1.11 1.80
N GLY A 7 0.79 2.01 2.66
CA GLY A 7 -0.15 3.03 2.25
C GLY A 7 -0.76 3.82 3.40
N ALA A 8 -1.44 4.92 3.07
CA ALA A 8 -2.15 5.72 4.06
C ALA A 8 -3.41 5.02 4.60
N PHE A 9 -4.11 4.26 3.74
CA PHE A 9 -5.37 3.55 4.06
C PHE A 9 -6.37 4.43 4.81
N ASN A 10 -6.72 5.57 4.23
CA ASN A 10 -7.51 6.61 4.86
C ASN A 10 -8.83 6.93 4.12
N PRO A 11 -9.84 6.01 4.16
CA PRO A 11 -9.84 4.65 4.71
C PRO A 11 -9.28 3.58 3.77
N PRO A 12 -9.13 2.30 4.22
CA PRO A 12 -8.94 1.17 3.31
C PRO A 12 -10.20 0.96 2.46
N THR A 13 -10.03 0.72 1.16
CA THR A 13 -11.10 0.59 0.18
C THR A 13 -11.21 -0.84 -0.37
N LYS A 14 -12.28 -1.13 -1.11
CA LYS A 14 -12.42 -2.39 -1.89
C LYS A 14 -11.23 -2.62 -2.82
N ALA A 15 -10.62 -1.55 -3.38
CA ALA A 15 -9.42 -1.70 -4.20
C ALA A 15 -8.25 -2.27 -3.41
N HIS A 16 -7.99 -1.78 -2.19
CA HIS A 16 -6.94 -2.33 -1.33
C HIS A 16 -7.19 -3.80 -0.98
N TYR A 17 -8.43 -4.14 -0.65
CA TYR A 17 -8.83 -5.53 -0.39
C TYR A 17 -8.63 -6.42 -1.62
N GLN A 18 -9.06 -5.99 -2.81
CA GLN A 18 -8.97 -6.78 -4.03
C GLN A 18 -7.51 -6.98 -4.49
N ILE A 19 -6.65 -5.95 -4.34
CA ILE A 19 -5.20 -6.08 -4.60
C ILE A 19 -4.59 -7.12 -3.66
N ALA A 20 -4.87 -7.02 -2.36
CA ALA A 20 -4.33 -7.95 -1.37
C ALA A 20 -4.83 -9.39 -1.62
N LYS A 21 -6.12 -9.56 -1.92
CA LYS A 21 -6.73 -10.84 -2.26
C LYS A 21 -6.07 -11.46 -3.49
N TYR A 22 -5.93 -10.69 -4.57
CA TYR A 22 -5.27 -11.14 -5.80
C TYR A 22 -3.82 -11.59 -5.55
N LEU A 23 -3.05 -10.83 -4.76
CA LEU A 23 -1.68 -11.20 -4.42
C LEU A 23 -1.60 -12.50 -3.63
N LEU A 24 -2.51 -12.72 -2.67
CA LEU A 24 -2.58 -13.95 -1.89
C LEU A 24 -3.06 -15.16 -2.72
N GLU A 25 -3.88 -14.94 -3.73
CA GLU A 25 -4.31 -15.97 -4.70
C GLU A 25 -3.18 -16.32 -5.68
N LYS A 26 -2.48 -15.31 -6.20
CA LYS A 26 -1.37 -15.48 -7.15
C LYS A 26 -0.13 -16.12 -6.51
N TYR A 27 0.17 -15.77 -5.26
CA TYR A 27 1.32 -16.28 -4.50
C TYR A 27 0.83 -17.10 -3.29
N GLN A 28 0.52 -18.38 -3.52
CA GLN A 28 -0.14 -19.24 -2.52
C GLN A 28 0.65 -19.41 -1.21
N ASP A 29 1.98 -19.34 -1.27
CA ASP A 29 2.87 -19.42 -0.09
C ASP A 29 3.18 -18.04 0.53
N ALA A 30 2.53 -16.98 0.08
CA ALA A 30 2.77 -15.66 0.60
C ALA A 30 1.97 -15.37 1.86
N ASN A 31 2.58 -14.60 2.77
CA ASN A 31 1.90 -13.85 3.83
C ASN A 31 1.93 -12.37 3.47
N LEU A 32 0.83 -11.66 3.76
CA LEU A 32 0.69 -10.24 3.47
C LEU A 32 0.54 -9.45 4.77
N ILE A 33 1.33 -8.37 4.89
CA ILE A 33 1.25 -7.43 6.01
C ILE A 33 0.84 -6.07 5.45
N PHE A 34 -0.29 -5.53 5.90
CA PHE A 34 -0.59 -4.12 5.69
C PHE A 34 0.29 -3.26 6.59
N LEU A 35 0.91 -2.23 6.01
CA LEU A 35 1.79 -1.30 6.70
C LEU A 35 1.21 0.12 6.55
N PRO A 36 0.32 0.54 7.47
CA PRO A 36 -0.25 1.89 7.44
C PRO A 36 0.81 2.93 7.80
N THR A 37 0.89 3.99 6.98
CA THR A 37 1.81 5.10 7.22
C THR A 37 1.36 5.94 8.43
N SER A 38 2.31 6.34 9.28
CA SER A 38 2.04 7.18 10.47
C SER A 38 1.47 8.56 10.10
N THR A 39 0.62 9.12 10.96
CA THR A 39 0.18 10.53 10.87
C THR A 39 1.33 11.53 11.04
N LYS A 40 2.46 11.08 11.60
CA LYS A 40 3.71 11.87 11.68
C LYS A 40 4.39 12.08 10.32
N TYR A 41 3.99 11.31 9.30
CA TYR A 41 4.27 11.61 7.91
C TYR A 41 3.40 12.78 7.46
N ALA A 42 4.00 13.83 6.89
CA ALA A 42 3.36 15.11 6.56
C ALA A 42 2.24 15.03 5.49
N LYS A 43 1.24 14.15 5.71
CA LYS A 43 -0.03 14.19 4.99
C LYS A 43 -1.05 14.84 5.90
N ALA A 44 -1.58 16.00 5.49
CA ALA A 44 -2.74 16.60 6.12
C ALA A 44 -3.95 15.62 6.05
N ASP A 45 -4.84 15.70 7.04
CA ASP A 45 -6.16 15.07 7.05
C ASP A 45 -6.18 13.53 7.16
N LEU A 46 -5.17 12.89 7.76
CA LEU A 46 -5.28 11.50 8.12
C LEU A 46 -6.11 11.31 9.40
N VAL A 47 -7.10 10.43 9.35
CA VAL A 47 -7.73 9.89 10.55
C VAL A 47 -6.66 9.22 11.42
N SER A 48 -6.88 9.18 12.75
CA SER A 48 -5.87 8.69 13.71
C SER A 48 -5.25 7.35 13.30
N ASN A 49 -4.03 7.12 13.74
CA ASN A 49 -3.31 5.87 13.53
C ASN A 49 -4.15 4.65 13.98
N ASP A 50 -4.81 4.74 15.14
CA ASP A 50 -5.57 3.64 15.71
C ASP A 50 -6.82 3.30 14.88
N HIS A 51 -7.57 4.28 14.40
CA HIS A 51 -8.73 4.01 13.55
C HIS A 51 -8.31 3.37 12.21
N ARG A 52 -7.24 3.83 11.59
CA ARG A 52 -6.75 3.24 10.33
C ARG A 52 -6.22 1.82 10.54
N TYR A 53 -5.56 1.57 11.66
CA TYR A 53 -5.14 0.23 12.06
C TYR A 53 -6.35 -0.69 12.25
N GLN A 54 -7.37 -0.29 13.02
CA GLN A 54 -8.57 -1.08 13.26
C GLN A 54 -9.32 -1.41 11.96
N MET A 55 -9.46 -0.45 11.06
CA MET A 55 -10.06 -0.70 9.74
C MET A 55 -9.26 -1.72 8.92
N LEU A 56 -7.91 -1.70 9.01
CA LEU A 56 -7.07 -2.68 8.34
C LEU A 56 -7.12 -4.07 9.01
N GLU A 57 -7.31 -4.14 10.32
CA GLU A 57 -7.58 -5.41 11.01
C GLU A 57 -8.87 -6.07 10.49
N ILE A 58 -9.93 -5.27 10.24
CA ILE A 58 -11.17 -5.76 9.61
C ILE A 58 -10.87 -6.35 8.22
N VAL A 59 -10.13 -5.60 7.39
CA VAL A 59 -9.74 -6.06 6.05
C VAL A 59 -8.89 -7.34 6.11
N SER A 60 -7.93 -7.39 7.04
CA SER A 60 -7.05 -8.55 7.22
C SER A 60 -7.82 -9.80 7.65
N LYS A 61 -8.77 -9.67 8.59
CA LYS A 61 -9.64 -10.78 9.00
C LYS A 61 -10.46 -11.33 7.84
N LYS A 62 -10.99 -10.45 6.98
CA LYS A 62 -11.76 -10.86 5.79
C LYS A 62 -10.90 -11.58 4.75
N LEU A 63 -9.61 -11.26 4.66
CA LEU A 63 -8.63 -11.94 3.78
C LEU A 63 -8.18 -13.30 4.33
N GLY A 64 -8.32 -13.52 5.65
CA GLY A 64 -7.98 -14.78 6.30
C GLY A 64 -6.57 -14.83 6.89
N LYS A 65 -6.15 -16.01 7.33
CA LYS A 65 -4.96 -16.22 8.19
C LYS A 65 -3.62 -15.75 7.61
N ARG A 66 -3.53 -15.56 6.29
CA ARG A 66 -2.31 -15.12 5.61
C ARG A 66 -2.19 -13.60 5.48
N ALA A 67 -3.16 -12.84 5.99
CA ALA A 67 -3.14 -11.39 6.03
C ALA A 67 -3.11 -10.88 7.47
N SER A 68 -2.33 -9.83 7.71
CA SER A 68 -2.22 -9.15 8.99
C SER A 68 -1.95 -7.66 8.82
N CYS A 69 -1.99 -6.89 9.90
CA CYS A 69 -1.65 -5.48 9.91
C CYS A 69 -0.49 -5.23 10.89
N SER A 70 0.46 -4.37 10.55
CA SER A 70 1.59 -4.01 11.39
C SER A 70 1.44 -2.58 11.92
N ARG A 71 1.75 -2.39 13.18
CA ARG A 71 1.87 -1.06 13.81
C ARG A 71 3.26 -0.43 13.66
N TYR A 72 4.19 -1.10 12.98
CA TYR A 72 5.58 -0.70 12.97
C TYR A 72 5.80 0.79 12.67
N GLU A 73 5.22 1.33 11.59
CA GLU A 73 5.34 2.77 11.28
C GLU A 73 4.51 3.65 12.22
N LEU A 74 3.37 3.15 12.73
CA LEU A 74 2.48 3.92 13.58
C LEU A 74 3.09 4.22 14.95
N ASP A 75 3.89 3.30 15.47
CA ASP A 75 4.49 3.36 16.81
C ASP A 75 5.86 4.05 16.81
N GLN A 76 6.42 4.40 15.62
CA GLN A 76 7.66 5.15 15.55
C GLN A 76 7.48 6.61 16.05
N GLU A 77 8.50 7.16 16.70
CA GLU A 77 8.49 8.57 17.14
C GLU A 77 8.47 9.54 15.97
N GLU A 78 9.13 9.19 14.88
CA GLU A 78 9.18 9.94 13.62
C GLU A 78 9.12 9.02 12.40
N PHE A 79 8.65 9.53 11.27
CA PHE A 79 8.69 8.80 10.00
C PHE A 79 10.07 8.96 9.34
N LYS A 80 10.83 7.89 9.30
CA LYS A 80 12.19 7.85 8.70
C LYS A 80 12.21 7.54 7.21
N GLY A 81 11.07 7.17 6.62
CA GLY A 81 10.93 6.78 5.22
C GLY A 81 10.83 5.28 5.01
N THR A 82 10.23 4.92 3.88
CA THR A 82 9.97 3.51 3.51
C THR A 82 11.23 2.64 3.49
N TYR A 83 12.37 3.21 3.12
CA TYR A 83 13.65 2.47 3.15
C TYR A 83 13.90 1.82 4.51
N TYR A 84 13.74 2.56 5.60
CA TYR A 84 13.98 2.03 6.95
C TYR A 84 12.91 1.03 7.38
N SER A 85 11.66 1.19 6.95
CA SER A 85 10.63 0.19 7.16
C SER A 85 10.98 -1.13 6.47
N LEU A 86 11.53 -1.08 5.25
CA LEU A 86 11.96 -2.28 4.52
C LEU A 86 13.19 -2.94 5.13
N GLN A 87 14.05 -2.21 5.84
CA GLN A 87 15.12 -2.82 6.62
C GLN A 87 14.60 -3.66 7.80
N HIS A 88 13.43 -3.29 8.36
CA HIS A 88 12.74 -4.12 9.36
C HIS A 88 12.12 -5.37 8.74
N PHE A 89 11.51 -5.25 7.56
CA PHE A 89 10.88 -6.35 6.81
C PHE A 89 11.80 -6.95 5.75
N LYS A 90 13.06 -7.25 6.08
CA LYS A 90 14.07 -7.70 5.12
C LYS A 90 13.58 -8.81 4.20
N GLY A 91 13.85 -8.66 2.91
CA GLY A 91 13.51 -9.65 1.88
C GLY A 91 12.04 -9.68 1.49
N CYS A 92 11.24 -8.73 1.94
CA CYS A 92 9.85 -8.59 1.50
C CYS A 92 9.75 -8.04 0.08
N TYR A 93 8.56 -8.20 -0.50
CA TYR A 93 8.12 -7.48 -1.70
C TYR A 93 7.19 -6.35 -1.25
N TYR A 94 7.59 -5.11 -1.50
CA TYR A 94 6.80 -3.93 -1.13
C TYR A 94 5.79 -3.57 -2.22
N VAL A 95 4.50 -3.56 -1.84
CA VAL A 95 3.41 -3.22 -2.76
C VAL A 95 3.13 -1.73 -2.73
N MET A 96 3.09 -1.11 -3.90
CA MET A 96 2.74 0.29 -4.07
C MET A 96 1.98 0.53 -5.37
N GLY A 97 1.17 1.59 -5.42
CA GLY A 97 0.53 2.04 -6.66
C GLY A 97 1.52 2.75 -7.59
N ALA A 98 1.24 2.72 -8.87
CA ALA A 98 2.05 3.41 -9.89
C ALA A 98 2.13 4.92 -9.66
N ASP A 99 1.08 5.52 -9.09
CA ASP A 99 1.07 6.93 -8.68
C ASP A 99 2.20 7.29 -7.69
N ASN A 100 2.52 6.40 -6.76
CA ASN A 100 3.66 6.56 -5.86
C ASN A 100 4.99 6.21 -6.55
N PHE A 101 5.01 5.18 -7.38
CA PHE A 101 6.19 4.76 -8.12
C PHE A 101 6.70 5.84 -9.07
N ASN A 102 5.82 6.65 -9.66
CA ASN A 102 6.18 7.77 -10.53
C ASN A 102 7.06 8.83 -9.84
N TYR A 103 7.09 8.85 -8.51
CA TYR A 103 7.89 9.77 -7.71
C TYR A 103 8.95 9.07 -6.85
N ILE A 104 9.28 7.81 -7.12
CA ILE A 104 10.16 7.00 -6.27
C ILE A 104 11.56 7.60 -6.10
N GLU A 105 12.05 8.36 -7.07
CA GLU A 105 13.34 9.06 -6.99
C GLU A 105 13.38 10.14 -5.90
N LYS A 106 12.22 10.60 -5.45
CA LYS A 106 12.09 11.60 -4.35
C LYS A 106 11.99 10.96 -2.98
N TRP A 107 11.94 9.63 -2.91
CA TRP A 107 11.83 8.92 -1.64
C TRP A 107 13.18 8.88 -0.92
N ILE A 108 13.09 8.90 0.41
CA ILE A 108 14.27 8.88 1.28
C ILE A 108 15.14 7.67 0.94
N ASN A 109 16.44 7.91 0.82
CA ASN A 109 17.45 6.93 0.50
C ASN A 109 17.38 6.35 -0.93
N TYR A 110 16.77 7.03 -1.89
CA TYR A 110 17.00 6.71 -3.30
C TYR A 110 18.46 7.05 -3.67
N PRO A 111 19.23 6.21 -4.41
CA PRO A 111 18.76 5.01 -5.10
C PRO A 111 18.83 3.71 -4.28
N ASN A 112 19.42 3.69 -3.08
CA ASN A 112 19.58 2.46 -2.29
C ASN A 112 18.23 1.77 -2.00
N LEU A 113 17.16 2.56 -1.84
CA LEU A 113 15.80 2.04 -1.71
C LEU A 113 15.46 1.01 -2.79
N VAL A 114 15.76 1.30 -4.05
CA VAL A 114 15.42 0.43 -5.19
C VAL A 114 16.50 -0.62 -5.49
N ILE A 115 17.75 -0.34 -5.10
CA ILE A 115 18.86 -1.28 -5.28
C ILE A 115 18.70 -2.49 -4.36
N GLU A 116 18.31 -2.26 -3.11
CA GLU A 116 18.35 -3.24 -2.03
C GLU A 116 17.02 -3.95 -1.80
N ASN A 117 15.92 -3.47 -2.40
CA ASN A 117 14.57 -3.97 -2.13
C ASN A 117 13.82 -4.37 -3.38
N LYS A 118 12.77 -5.17 -3.20
CA LYS A 118 11.89 -5.65 -4.27
C LYS A 118 10.51 -5.04 -4.16
N PHE A 119 9.91 -4.74 -5.31
CA PHE A 119 8.64 -4.03 -5.38
C PHE A 119 7.63 -4.78 -6.23
N ILE A 120 6.36 -4.67 -5.85
CA ILE A 120 5.21 -5.03 -6.65
C ILE A 120 4.48 -3.74 -6.98
N ILE A 121 4.45 -3.37 -8.25
CA ILE A 121 3.82 -2.14 -8.73
C ILE A 121 2.43 -2.46 -9.26
N VAL A 122 1.42 -1.77 -8.72
CA VAL A 122 0.03 -1.89 -9.15
C VAL A 122 -0.28 -0.75 -10.13
N PRO A 123 -0.43 -1.04 -11.44
CA PRO A 123 -0.75 -0.02 -12.44
C PRO A 123 -2.13 0.60 -12.19
N ARG A 124 -2.26 1.89 -12.48
CA ARG A 124 -3.55 2.60 -12.53
C ARG A 124 -3.88 3.00 -13.97
N LEU A 125 -5.10 3.48 -14.20
CA LEU A 125 -5.50 3.99 -15.50
C LEU A 125 -4.62 5.19 -15.89
N GLY A 126 -4.00 5.12 -17.07
CA GLY A 126 -3.13 6.18 -17.59
C GLY A 126 -1.66 6.09 -17.20
N ASP A 127 -1.27 5.21 -16.25
CA ASP A 127 0.13 5.01 -15.90
C ASP A 127 0.82 4.01 -16.85
N ASP A 128 1.98 4.39 -17.36
CA ASP A 128 2.92 3.53 -18.08
C ASP A 128 4.16 3.28 -17.21
N VAL A 129 4.08 2.22 -16.41
CA VAL A 129 5.14 1.85 -15.47
C VAL A 129 6.42 1.44 -16.20
N GLU A 130 6.31 0.78 -17.34
CA GLU A 130 7.47 0.36 -18.13
C GLU A 130 8.19 1.58 -18.74
N ALA A 131 7.44 2.55 -19.30
CA ALA A 131 8.03 3.80 -19.77
C ALA A 131 8.75 4.54 -18.64
N LYS A 132 8.17 4.57 -17.43
CA LYS A 132 8.81 5.16 -16.25
C LYS A 132 10.13 4.45 -15.90
N ILE A 133 10.17 3.12 -15.93
CA ILE A 133 11.38 2.34 -15.65
C ILE A 133 12.44 2.67 -16.71
N LEU A 134 12.08 2.65 -17.99
CA LEU A 134 13.00 2.89 -19.10
C LEU A 134 13.53 4.33 -19.15
N SER A 135 12.81 5.29 -18.59
CA SER A 135 13.23 6.70 -18.53
C SER A 135 14.29 7.00 -17.46
N ASN A 136 14.66 6.02 -16.63
CA ASN A 136 15.59 6.20 -15.52
C ASN A 136 16.64 5.09 -15.50
N GLU A 137 17.93 5.46 -15.56
CA GLU A 137 19.05 4.52 -15.65
C GLU A 137 19.12 3.55 -14.45
N ILE A 138 18.84 4.03 -13.23
CA ILE A 138 18.86 3.19 -12.03
C ILE A 138 17.69 2.19 -12.07
N LEU A 139 16.49 2.64 -12.41
CA LEU A 139 15.32 1.75 -12.49
C LEU A 139 15.52 0.68 -13.58
N THR A 140 16.06 1.08 -14.73
CA THR A 140 16.40 0.15 -15.83
C THR A 140 17.45 -0.86 -15.39
N LYS A 141 18.53 -0.42 -14.74
CA LYS A 141 19.60 -1.30 -14.26
C LYS A 141 19.10 -2.34 -13.24
N TYR A 142 18.14 -1.97 -12.40
CA TYR A 142 17.56 -2.85 -11.37
C TYR A 142 16.14 -3.29 -11.71
N ARG A 143 15.82 -3.45 -13.00
CA ARG A 143 14.48 -3.83 -13.51
C ARG A 143 13.95 -5.10 -12.84
N ASP A 144 14.81 -6.06 -12.52
CA ASP A 144 14.44 -7.33 -11.89
C ASP A 144 13.92 -7.18 -10.45
N ASN A 145 14.11 -6.01 -9.84
CA ASN A 145 13.54 -5.69 -8.54
C ASN A 145 12.07 -5.27 -8.60
N PHE A 146 11.48 -5.12 -9.80
CA PHE A 146 10.12 -4.63 -10.00
C PHE A 146 9.23 -5.68 -10.67
N ILE A 147 8.18 -6.12 -9.98
CA ILE A 147 7.08 -6.91 -10.55
C ILE A 147 5.95 -5.94 -10.86
N VAL A 148 5.60 -5.80 -12.13
CA VAL A 148 4.45 -4.98 -12.54
C VAL A 148 3.25 -5.89 -12.73
N LEU A 149 2.13 -5.60 -12.04
CA LEU A 149 0.90 -6.41 -12.09
C LEU A 149 0.06 -6.05 -13.32
N ASN A 150 0.58 -6.34 -14.52
CA ASN A 150 -0.12 -6.05 -15.77
C ASN A 150 -1.39 -6.89 -15.98
N ASP A 151 -1.46 -8.06 -15.35
CA ASP A 151 -2.60 -8.99 -15.38
C ASP A 151 -3.69 -8.68 -14.34
N PHE A 152 -3.44 -7.74 -13.43
CA PHE A 152 -4.45 -7.30 -12.47
C PHE A 152 -5.45 -6.33 -13.11
N LYS A 153 -6.76 -6.63 -12.97
CA LYS A 153 -7.81 -5.73 -13.47
C LYS A 153 -7.76 -4.40 -12.74
N LYS A 154 -7.46 -3.34 -13.47
CA LYS A 154 -7.39 -1.97 -12.92
C LYS A 154 -8.71 -1.59 -12.25
N ILE A 155 -8.64 -1.05 -11.03
CA ILE A 155 -9.78 -0.67 -10.22
C ILE A 155 -9.68 0.83 -9.95
N ASP A 156 -10.68 1.57 -10.38
CA ASP A 156 -10.74 3.02 -10.20
C ASP A 156 -11.49 3.40 -8.91
N LEU A 157 -11.04 2.85 -7.79
CA LEU A 157 -11.54 3.17 -6.47
C LEU A 157 -10.39 3.68 -5.59
N SER A 158 -10.58 4.81 -4.96
CA SER A 158 -9.56 5.39 -4.08
C SER A 158 -10.15 5.94 -2.78
N ALA A 159 -9.31 5.99 -1.75
CA ALA A 159 -9.68 6.62 -0.49
C ALA A 159 -10.00 8.12 -0.65
N SER A 160 -9.33 8.79 -1.57
CA SER A 160 -9.60 10.20 -1.90
C SER A 160 -10.98 10.38 -2.54
N LEU A 161 -11.37 9.46 -3.42
CA LEU A 161 -12.71 9.45 -4.02
C LEU A 161 -13.77 9.31 -2.91
N TYR A 162 -13.62 8.30 -2.03
CA TYR A 162 -14.55 8.12 -0.90
C TYR A 162 -14.67 9.38 -0.02
N ARG A 163 -13.55 9.99 0.37
CA ARG A 163 -13.59 11.19 1.22
C ARG A 163 -14.32 12.35 0.55
N LYS A 164 -14.25 12.43 -0.79
CA LYS A 164 -14.91 13.47 -1.59
C LYS A 164 -16.40 13.19 -1.83
N THR A 165 -16.76 11.96 -2.19
CA THR A 165 -18.11 11.61 -2.65
C THR A 165 -18.99 10.96 -1.59
N LYS A 166 -18.36 10.32 -0.58
CA LYS A 166 -19.02 9.47 0.42
C LYS A 166 -19.77 8.27 -0.16
N GLU A 167 -19.42 7.87 -1.39
CA GLU A 167 -20.00 6.70 -2.03
C GLU A 167 -19.67 5.43 -1.26
N GLU A 168 -20.66 4.81 -0.65
CA GLU A 168 -20.50 3.67 0.25
C GLU A 168 -19.94 2.42 -0.47
N ASP A 169 -20.26 2.26 -1.75
CA ASP A 169 -19.81 1.14 -2.59
C ASP A 169 -18.28 1.06 -2.76
N ILE A 170 -17.55 2.12 -2.43
CA ILE A 170 -16.08 2.15 -2.44
C ILE A 170 -15.48 1.31 -1.32
N LEU A 171 -16.22 1.12 -0.22
CA LEU A 171 -15.76 0.45 0.99
C LEU A 171 -16.34 -0.97 1.13
N LEU A 172 -15.65 -1.80 1.91
CA LEU A 172 -16.23 -3.01 2.45
C LEU A 172 -17.30 -2.64 3.49
N ASP A 173 -18.38 -3.41 3.55
CA ASP A 173 -19.51 -3.13 4.46
C ASP A 173 -19.05 -3.03 5.92
N GLU A 174 -18.17 -3.93 6.34
CA GLU A 174 -17.64 -3.94 7.72
C GLU A 174 -16.77 -2.72 8.05
N VAL A 175 -16.05 -2.18 7.05
CA VAL A 175 -15.26 -0.93 7.18
C VAL A 175 -16.23 0.26 7.24
N LEU A 176 -17.28 0.26 6.43
CA LEU A 176 -18.30 1.30 6.44
C LEU A 176 -19.06 1.36 7.77
N GLU A 177 -19.43 0.20 8.32
CA GLU A 177 -20.05 0.10 9.66
C GLU A 177 -19.14 0.70 10.74
N TYR A 178 -17.83 0.35 10.70
CA TYR A 178 -16.86 0.92 11.63
C TYR A 178 -16.78 2.44 11.51
N ILE A 179 -16.74 2.97 10.29
CA ILE A 179 -16.70 4.42 10.02
C ILE A 179 -17.95 5.12 10.58
N LYS A 180 -19.14 4.55 10.34
CA LYS A 180 -20.42 5.10 10.86
C LYS A 180 -20.47 5.07 12.40
N MET A 181 -20.03 3.97 13.02
CA MET A 181 -20.00 3.82 14.47
C MET A 181 -19.11 4.86 15.16
N HIS A 182 -18.01 5.24 14.53
CA HIS A 182 -17.02 6.18 15.10
C HIS A 182 -17.11 7.60 14.54
N ASN A 183 -18.12 7.91 13.70
CA ASN A 183 -18.31 9.21 13.06
C ASN A 183 -17.05 9.72 12.34
N LEU A 184 -16.39 8.84 11.55
CA LEU A 184 -15.17 9.17 10.82
C LEU A 184 -15.49 9.71 9.42
N TYR A 185 -14.69 10.68 8.95
CA TYR A 185 -14.75 11.31 7.61
C TYR A 185 -15.98 12.24 7.43
#